data_8d88c686538846c372f30c7996b5146c
#
_entry.id   8d88c686538846c372f30c7996b5146c
#
_cell.length_a   1.000
_cell.length_b   1.000
_cell.length_c   1.000
_cell.angle_alpha   90.00
_cell.angle_beta   90.00
_cell.angle_gamma   90.00
#
_symmetry.space_group_name_H-M   'P 1'
#
loop_
_entity.id
_entity.type
_entity.pdbx_description
1 polymer ?
#
loop_
_entity_poly.entity_id
_entity_poly.type
_entity_poly.pdbx_seq_one_letter_code
_entity_poly.pdbx_strand_id
1 'polypeptide(L)'
;MDPTILDQLRAVTPEERAILEGRTTIDRALYMEREGTVINSRRLLAAGKLITIRPHTRFIRFPEHTHDYVEAVYMCAGETTHIVDGETLHLAQGELLFMNQHARHQVLRAEEQDIAVNFIVLPDFFLTSLAALGEEETPLRRFLVDCLCGQDRGPGYLLFRVAQVEPVQNLVENLLFALLRETGHRQKISQMTMA
;
A
#
# COMPACT_ATOMS: atom_id res chain seq x y z
N MET A 1 -17.69 1.59 -0.70
CA MET A 1 -16.68 2.30 -1.55
C MET A 1 -17.41 3.15 -2.58
N ASP A 2 -17.09 4.44 -2.68
CA ASP A 2 -17.64 5.36 -3.68
C ASP A 2 -17.31 4.87 -5.11
N PRO A 3 -18.30 4.77 -6.01
CA PRO A 3 -18.08 4.31 -7.38
C PRO A 3 -17.02 5.14 -8.13
N THR A 4 -16.96 6.45 -7.87
CA THR A 4 -15.99 7.35 -8.52
C THR A 4 -14.54 7.03 -8.15
N ILE A 5 -14.29 6.69 -6.88
CA ILE A 5 -12.98 6.24 -6.41
C ILE A 5 -12.63 4.89 -7.06
N LEU A 6 -13.58 3.97 -7.03
CA LEU A 6 -13.37 2.63 -7.58
C LEU A 6 -13.07 2.67 -9.09
N ASP A 7 -13.77 3.51 -9.85
CA ASP A 7 -13.55 3.66 -11.29
C ASP A 7 -12.16 4.26 -11.60
N GLN A 8 -11.69 5.20 -10.78
CA GLN A 8 -10.32 5.71 -10.91
C GLN A 8 -9.26 4.63 -10.64
N LEU A 9 -9.48 3.78 -9.64
CA LEU A 9 -8.55 2.71 -9.28
C LEU A 9 -8.59 1.53 -10.27
N ARG A 10 -9.69 1.31 -10.97
CA ARG A 10 -9.83 0.29 -12.03
C ARG A 10 -9.02 0.61 -13.28
N ALA A 11 -8.70 1.87 -13.51
CA ALA A 11 -7.94 2.28 -14.68
C ALA A 11 -6.63 1.48 -14.80
N VAL A 12 -6.40 0.90 -15.97
CA VAL A 12 -5.17 0.14 -16.24
C VAL A 12 -3.99 1.08 -16.25
N THR A 13 -3.03 0.84 -15.38
CA THR A 13 -1.81 1.63 -15.28
C THR A 13 -0.88 1.39 -16.48
N PRO A 14 0.10 2.28 -16.77
CA PRO A 14 1.09 2.03 -17.82
C PRO A 14 1.88 0.73 -17.61
N GLU A 15 2.21 0.39 -16.36
CA GLU A 15 2.89 -0.86 -16.02
C GLU A 15 2.02 -2.08 -16.33
N GLU A 16 0.75 -2.06 -15.91
CA GLU A 16 -0.21 -3.13 -16.18
C GLU A 16 -0.45 -3.31 -17.68
N ARG A 17 -0.50 -2.21 -18.43
CA ARG A 17 -0.62 -2.27 -19.89
C ARG A 17 0.55 -3.00 -20.52
N ALA A 18 1.79 -2.69 -20.11
CA ALA A 18 2.97 -3.38 -20.59
C ALA A 18 2.97 -4.88 -20.22
N ILE A 19 2.41 -5.24 -19.06
CA ILE A 19 2.22 -6.64 -18.64
C ILE A 19 1.21 -7.34 -19.55
N LEU A 20 0.08 -6.72 -19.81
CA LEU A 20 -0.95 -7.25 -20.72
C LEU A 20 -0.45 -7.38 -22.17
N GLU A 21 0.49 -6.52 -22.60
CA GLU A 21 1.15 -6.57 -23.91
C GLU A 21 2.32 -7.58 -23.97
N GLY A 22 2.56 -8.36 -22.89
CA GLY A 22 3.51 -9.47 -22.89
C GLY A 22 4.74 -9.30 -22.01
N ARG A 23 4.85 -8.24 -21.21
CA ARG A 23 5.90 -8.15 -20.18
C ARG A 23 5.66 -9.22 -19.11
N THR A 24 6.68 -10.01 -18.81
CA THR A 24 6.60 -11.14 -17.87
C THR A 24 7.17 -10.83 -16.47
N THR A 25 7.67 -9.62 -16.27
CA THR A 25 8.27 -9.17 -15.00
C THR A 25 7.82 -7.76 -14.66
N ILE A 26 7.79 -7.43 -13.38
CA ILE A 26 7.56 -6.06 -12.90
C ILE A 26 8.67 -5.13 -13.43
N ASP A 27 8.36 -3.85 -13.52
CA ASP A 27 9.36 -2.83 -13.79
C ASP A 27 10.12 -2.45 -12.51
N ARG A 28 11.21 -3.17 -12.23
CA ARG A 28 12.01 -2.97 -11.02
C ARG A 28 12.50 -1.53 -10.85
N ALA A 29 12.72 -0.80 -11.94
CA ALA A 29 13.19 0.58 -11.88
C ALA A 29 12.19 1.55 -11.27
N LEU A 30 10.90 1.20 -11.27
CA LEU A 30 9.86 1.99 -10.61
C LEU A 30 9.93 1.89 -9.08
N TYR A 31 10.50 0.82 -8.54
CA TYR A 31 10.37 0.43 -7.15
C TYR A 31 11.69 0.46 -6.37
N MET A 32 12.76 -0.06 -6.95
CA MET A 32 14.01 -0.37 -6.24
C MET A 32 15.24 0.05 -7.03
N GLU A 33 16.38 0.05 -6.37
CA GLU A 33 17.67 0.24 -7.02
C GLU A 33 18.09 -1.02 -7.81
N ARG A 34 19.09 -0.90 -8.69
CA ARG A 34 19.44 -1.94 -9.68
C ARG A 34 19.70 -3.31 -9.05
N GLU A 35 20.28 -3.35 -7.86
CA GLU A 35 20.62 -4.58 -7.14
C GLU A 35 19.99 -4.52 -5.74
N GLY A 36 18.77 -5.01 -5.57
CA GLY A 36 18.12 -5.03 -4.27
C GLY A 36 16.71 -5.61 -4.31
N THR A 37 16.22 -5.99 -3.14
CA THR A 37 14.84 -6.45 -2.93
C THR A 37 14.04 -5.47 -2.09
N VAL A 38 14.62 -4.31 -1.74
CA VAL A 38 13.96 -3.27 -0.94
C VAL A 38 13.28 -2.26 -1.86
N ILE A 39 11.97 -2.11 -1.72
CA ILE A 39 11.22 -1.04 -2.37
C ILE A 39 11.50 0.27 -1.63
N ASN A 40 11.94 1.28 -2.38
CA ASN A 40 12.43 2.54 -1.83
C ASN A 40 11.34 3.62 -1.85
N SER A 41 10.96 4.13 -0.68
CA SER A 41 9.97 5.18 -0.49
C SER A 41 10.27 6.45 -1.30
N ARG A 42 11.55 6.80 -1.48
CA ARG A 42 11.96 7.99 -2.26
C ARG A 42 11.57 7.94 -3.73
N ARG A 43 11.29 6.75 -4.28
CA ARG A 43 10.79 6.59 -5.65
C ARG A 43 9.27 6.77 -5.73
N LEU A 44 8.58 6.59 -4.63
CA LEU A 44 7.12 6.54 -4.55
C LEU A 44 6.53 7.80 -3.92
N LEU A 45 7.22 8.37 -2.91
CA LEU A 45 6.79 9.57 -2.20
C LEU A 45 7.42 10.83 -2.76
N ALA A 46 6.65 11.88 -2.86
CA ALA A 46 7.18 13.20 -3.14
C ALA A 46 7.87 13.78 -1.90
N ALA A 47 8.91 14.59 -2.13
CA ALA A 47 9.67 15.23 -1.05
C ALA A 47 8.75 15.95 -0.05
N GLY A 48 8.98 15.72 1.25
CA GLY A 48 8.21 16.32 2.35
C GLY A 48 6.83 15.70 2.61
N LYS A 49 6.44 14.63 1.89
CA LYS A 49 5.22 13.87 2.18
C LYS A 49 5.55 12.66 3.05
N LEU A 50 4.68 12.37 4.01
CA LEU A 50 4.79 11.20 4.89
C LEU A 50 3.92 10.04 4.44
N ILE A 51 2.94 10.30 3.55
CA ILE A 51 2.02 9.30 3.04
C ILE A 51 1.70 9.55 1.57
N THR A 52 1.54 8.49 0.81
CA THR A 52 0.97 8.49 -0.54
C THR A 52 0.24 7.19 -0.80
N ILE A 53 -0.47 7.09 -1.94
CA ILE A 53 -1.13 5.87 -2.40
C ILE A 53 -0.67 5.49 -3.79
N ARG A 54 -0.79 4.19 -4.06
CA ARG A 54 -0.54 3.60 -5.37
C ARG A 54 -1.58 2.48 -5.63
N PRO A 55 -2.13 2.38 -6.86
CA PRO A 55 -2.87 1.19 -7.24
C PRO A 55 -2.01 -0.06 -7.07
N HIS A 56 -2.60 -1.12 -6.55
CA HIS A 56 -1.96 -2.43 -6.49
C HIS A 56 -1.77 -2.98 -7.91
N THR A 57 -0.58 -3.50 -8.22
CA THR A 57 -0.27 -4.00 -9.57
C THR A 57 -0.95 -5.35 -9.81
N ARG A 58 -1.80 -5.41 -10.84
CA ARG A 58 -2.54 -6.61 -11.26
C ARG A 58 -1.84 -7.37 -12.38
N PHE A 59 -2.37 -8.53 -12.74
CA PHE A 59 -2.02 -9.36 -13.91
C PHE A 59 -0.66 -10.05 -13.83
N ILE A 60 0.09 -9.86 -12.75
CA ILE A 60 1.41 -10.46 -12.55
C ILE A 60 1.63 -10.82 -11.09
N ARG A 61 2.45 -11.82 -10.84
CA ARG A 61 2.98 -12.08 -9.49
C ARG A 61 4.04 -11.04 -9.15
N PHE A 62 3.89 -10.36 -8.02
CA PHE A 62 4.92 -9.47 -7.51
C PHE A 62 5.90 -10.29 -6.66
N PRO A 63 7.21 -10.30 -7.01
CA PRO A 63 8.19 -11.15 -6.35
C PRO A 63 8.43 -10.73 -4.90
N GLU A 64 9.07 -11.62 -4.12
CA GLU A 64 9.41 -11.34 -2.73
C GLU A 64 10.28 -10.09 -2.59
N HIS A 65 9.90 -9.22 -1.65
CA HIS A 65 10.56 -7.96 -1.38
C HIS A 65 10.29 -7.50 0.06
N THR A 66 11.01 -6.46 0.48
CA THR A 66 10.78 -5.66 1.70
C THR A 66 10.63 -4.19 1.32
N HIS A 67 10.39 -3.33 2.30
CA HIS A 67 10.23 -1.88 2.12
C HIS A 67 11.14 -1.11 3.08
N ASP A 68 11.41 0.17 2.80
CA ASP A 68 11.95 1.12 3.77
C ASP A 68 10.83 1.99 4.43
N TYR A 69 9.57 1.55 4.30
CA TYR A 69 8.37 2.22 4.80
C TYR A 69 7.35 1.19 5.34
N VAL A 70 6.30 1.66 5.96
CA VAL A 70 5.14 0.83 6.31
C VAL A 70 4.20 0.78 5.11
N GLU A 71 3.89 -0.42 4.62
CA GLU A 71 2.86 -0.59 3.61
C GLU A 71 1.53 -0.98 4.26
N ALA A 72 0.45 -0.30 3.88
CA ALA A 72 -0.89 -0.74 4.21
C ALA A 72 -1.66 -1.02 2.92
N VAL A 73 -2.11 -2.25 2.75
CA VAL A 73 -2.91 -2.67 1.60
C VAL A 73 -4.38 -2.65 2.00
N TYR A 74 -5.22 -1.92 1.27
CA TYR A 74 -6.67 -1.95 1.42
C TYR A 74 -7.33 -2.53 0.19
N MET A 75 -8.19 -3.52 0.40
CA MET A 75 -8.91 -4.19 -0.68
C MET A 75 -10.21 -3.47 -1.00
N CYS A 76 -10.26 -2.78 -2.14
CA CYS A 76 -11.40 -1.98 -2.57
C CYS A 76 -12.50 -2.83 -3.21
N ALA A 77 -12.13 -3.87 -3.96
CA ALA A 77 -13.04 -4.84 -4.58
C ALA A 77 -12.29 -6.14 -4.89
N GLY A 78 -12.98 -7.28 -4.88
CA GLY A 78 -12.37 -8.59 -5.12
C GLY A 78 -11.54 -9.09 -3.96
N GLU A 79 -10.43 -9.76 -4.25
CA GLU A 79 -9.53 -10.35 -3.27
C GLU A 79 -8.09 -10.43 -3.78
N THR A 80 -7.12 -10.46 -2.87
CA THR A 80 -5.71 -10.72 -3.18
C THR A 80 -5.11 -11.71 -2.20
N THR A 81 -4.06 -12.42 -2.64
CA THR A 81 -3.31 -13.34 -1.78
C THR A 81 -1.89 -12.84 -1.63
N HIS A 82 -1.49 -12.61 -0.39
CA HIS A 82 -0.15 -12.23 0.00
C HIS A 82 0.53 -13.40 0.72
N ILE A 83 1.83 -13.58 0.52
CA ILE A 83 2.64 -14.48 1.33
C ILE A 83 3.60 -13.57 2.11
N VAL A 84 3.38 -13.47 3.41
CA VAL A 84 4.13 -12.56 4.31
C VAL A 84 4.87 -13.40 5.32
N ASP A 85 6.21 -13.31 5.36
CA ASP A 85 7.09 -14.08 6.24
C ASP A 85 6.81 -15.60 6.21
N GLY A 86 6.42 -16.10 5.01
CA GLY A 86 6.07 -17.49 4.76
C GLY A 86 4.62 -17.88 5.07
N GLU A 87 3.81 -16.99 5.64
CA GLU A 87 2.38 -17.20 5.88
C GLU A 87 1.53 -16.71 4.71
N THR A 88 0.55 -17.54 4.32
CA THR A 88 -0.39 -17.17 3.25
C THR A 88 -1.59 -16.42 3.82
N LEU A 89 -1.77 -15.20 3.40
CA LEU A 89 -2.84 -14.30 3.85
C LEU A 89 -3.77 -13.99 2.68
N HIS A 90 -5.07 -14.25 2.87
CA HIS A 90 -6.12 -13.84 1.94
C HIS A 90 -6.72 -12.53 2.44
N LEU A 91 -6.68 -11.52 1.59
CA LEU A 91 -7.22 -10.19 1.84
C LEU A 91 -8.46 -10.00 0.97
N ALA A 92 -9.63 -9.93 1.61
CA ALA A 92 -10.91 -9.74 0.94
C ALA A 92 -11.35 -8.27 0.97
N GLN A 93 -12.32 -7.94 0.14
CA GLN A 93 -12.88 -6.60 0.04
C GLN A 93 -13.22 -6.00 1.42
N GLY A 94 -12.78 -4.78 1.68
CA GLY A 94 -12.98 -4.05 2.92
C GLY A 94 -12.00 -4.37 4.04
N GLU A 95 -11.02 -5.24 3.79
CA GLU A 95 -9.98 -5.60 4.75
C GLU A 95 -8.70 -4.80 4.55
N LEU A 96 -7.89 -4.71 5.61
CA LEU A 96 -6.62 -4.00 5.64
C LEU A 96 -5.50 -4.93 6.11
N LEU A 97 -4.38 -4.90 5.38
CA LEU A 97 -3.14 -5.57 5.75
C LEU A 97 -2.04 -4.52 5.92
N PHE A 98 -1.52 -4.38 7.13
CA PHE A 98 -0.35 -3.53 7.43
C PHE A 98 0.89 -4.40 7.48
N MET A 99 1.98 -3.94 6.88
CA MET A 99 3.30 -4.58 6.88
C MET A 99 4.36 -3.56 7.26
N ASN A 100 5.24 -3.92 8.19
CA ASN A 100 6.37 -3.07 8.59
C ASN A 100 7.55 -3.22 7.62
N GLN A 101 8.64 -2.49 7.89
CA GLN A 101 9.84 -2.49 7.04
C GLN A 101 10.57 -3.83 6.98
N HIS A 102 10.34 -4.73 7.95
CA HIS A 102 11.02 -6.02 8.07
C HIS A 102 10.25 -7.16 7.40
N ALA A 103 8.94 -6.99 7.23
CA ALA A 103 8.08 -7.98 6.58
C ALA A 103 8.58 -8.30 5.17
N ARG A 104 8.88 -9.58 4.92
CA ARG A 104 9.16 -10.09 3.57
C ARG A 104 7.88 -10.58 2.95
N HIS A 105 7.48 -9.98 1.88
CA HIS A 105 6.25 -10.40 1.25
C HIS A 105 6.35 -10.50 -0.26
N GLN A 106 5.49 -11.33 -0.81
CA GLN A 106 5.20 -11.45 -2.23
C GLN A 106 3.69 -11.45 -2.43
N VAL A 107 3.25 -11.04 -3.60
CA VAL A 107 1.83 -11.03 -3.93
C VAL A 107 1.58 -11.96 -5.10
N LEU A 108 0.58 -12.83 -4.97
CA LEU A 108 0.12 -13.64 -6.08
C LEU A 108 -0.55 -12.75 -7.13
N ARG A 109 -0.68 -13.28 -8.34
CA ARG A 109 -1.34 -12.55 -9.43
C ARG A 109 -2.76 -12.18 -9.02
N ALA A 110 -3.09 -10.90 -9.13
CA ALA A 110 -4.43 -10.36 -9.02
C ALA A 110 -5.05 -10.24 -10.42
N GLU A 111 -6.36 -10.42 -10.51
CA GLU A 111 -7.11 -10.34 -11.77
C GLU A 111 -7.72 -8.95 -11.97
N GLU A 112 -8.42 -8.75 -13.09
CA GLU A 112 -8.96 -7.43 -13.46
C GLU A 112 -9.93 -6.84 -12.42
N GLN A 113 -10.76 -7.70 -11.79
CA GLN A 113 -11.74 -7.29 -10.78
C GLN A 113 -11.13 -7.03 -9.39
N ASP A 114 -9.88 -7.45 -9.17
CA ASP A 114 -9.21 -7.36 -7.87
C ASP A 114 -8.56 -5.98 -7.72
N ILE A 115 -9.28 -5.07 -7.10
CA ILE A 115 -8.87 -3.68 -6.96
C ILE A 115 -8.39 -3.44 -5.54
N ALA A 116 -7.12 -3.23 -5.37
CA ALA A 116 -6.54 -2.83 -4.10
C ALA A 116 -5.70 -1.54 -4.24
N VAL A 117 -5.47 -0.89 -3.12
CA VAL A 117 -4.60 0.28 -3.04
C VAL A 117 -3.55 0.04 -1.96
N ASN A 118 -2.31 0.38 -2.28
CA ASN A 118 -1.18 0.36 -1.36
C ASN A 118 -0.95 1.77 -0.83
N PHE A 119 -1.08 1.96 0.48
CA PHE A 119 -0.62 3.15 1.19
C PHE A 119 0.86 2.98 1.48
N ILE A 120 1.67 3.92 1.05
CA ILE A 120 3.09 4.03 1.34
C ILE A 120 3.23 5.06 2.44
N VAL A 121 3.61 4.63 3.64
CA VAL A 121 3.57 5.45 4.86
C VAL A 121 4.93 5.45 5.53
N LEU A 122 5.57 6.61 5.65
CA LEU A 122 6.80 6.72 6.43
C LEU A 122 6.50 6.53 7.92
N PRO A 123 7.37 5.86 8.70
CA PRO A 123 7.13 5.62 10.13
C PRO A 123 6.78 6.88 10.92
N ASP A 124 7.40 8.01 10.61
CA ASP A 124 7.16 9.29 11.28
C ASP A 124 5.71 9.77 11.21
N PHE A 125 4.93 9.29 10.22
CA PHE A 125 3.49 9.56 10.15
C PHE A 125 2.74 9.08 11.39
N PHE A 126 3.21 8.02 12.03
CA PHE A 126 2.55 7.40 13.19
C PHE A 126 2.91 8.03 14.54
N LEU A 127 3.83 9.00 14.60
CA LEU A 127 4.23 9.63 15.85
C LEU A 127 3.05 10.21 16.63
N THR A 128 2.16 10.96 15.96
CA THR A 128 0.97 11.54 16.58
C THR A 128 -0.04 10.46 16.97
N SER A 129 -0.22 9.45 16.13
CA SER A 129 -1.16 8.34 16.39
C SER A 129 -0.70 7.51 17.59
N LEU A 130 0.60 7.24 17.71
CA LEU A 130 1.16 6.52 18.86
C LEU A 130 0.92 7.26 20.17
N ALA A 131 1.08 8.58 20.18
CA ALA A 131 0.81 9.41 21.36
C ALA A 131 -0.68 9.35 21.76
N ALA A 132 -1.59 9.29 20.79
CA ALA A 132 -3.04 9.20 21.05
C ALA A 132 -3.50 7.84 21.57
N LEU A 133 -2.76 6.75 21.25
CA LEU A 133 -3.11 5.39 21.73
C LEU A 133 -2.84 5.16 23.22
N GLY A 134 -2.21 6.11 23.93
CA GLY A 134 -1.87 5.96 25.33
C GLY A 134 -0.76 4.92 25.58
N GLU A 135 -0.65 4.48 26.85
CA GLU A 135 0.43 3.58 27.28
C GLU A 135 0.03 2.08 27.30
N GLU A 136 -1.23 1.78 27.01
CA GLU A 136 -1.72 0.39 27.01
C GLU A 136 -1.02 -0.45 25.94
N GLU A 137 -0.46 -1.59 26.33
CA GLU A 137 0.21 -2.54 25.47
C GLU A 137 -0.81 -3.32 24.61
N THR A 138 -1.04 -2.82 23.40
CA THR A 138 -1.88 -3.47 22.39
C THR A 138 -1.01 -3.98 21.22
N PRO A 139 -1.48 -4.97 20.42
CA PRO A 139 -0.78 -5.40 19.21
C PRO A 139 -0.50 -4.24 18.23
N LEU A 140 -1.45 -3.33 18.07
CA LEU A 140 -1.30 -2.15 17.22
C LEU A 140 -0.22 -1.22 17.77
N ARG A 141 -0.25 -0.91 19.08
CA ARG A 141 0.76 -0.05 19.69
C ARG A 141 2.17 -0.64 19.53
N ARG A 142 2.32 -1.94 19.78
CA ARG A 142 3.61 -2.64 19.63
C ARG A 142 4.10 -2.56 18.19
N PHE A 143 3.23 -2.85 17.22
CA PHE A 143 3.55 -2.75 15.79
C PHE A 143 4.05 -1.34 15.43
N LEU A 144 3.36 -0.27 15.88
CA LEU A 144 3.77 1.11 15.59
C LEU A 144 5.10 1.49 16.25
N VAL A 145 5.34 1.02 17.49
CA VAL A 145 6.64 1.21 18.17
C VAL A 145 7.77 0.52 17.40
N ASP A 146 7.56 -0.72 16.96
CA ASP A 146 8.55 -1.46 16.17
C ASP A 146 8.84 -0.74 14.83
N CYS A 147 7.81 -0.22 14.16
CA CYS A 147 7.97 0.59 12.95
C CYS A 147 8.83 1.84 13.18
N LEU A 148 8.56 2.59 14.26
CA LEU A 148 9.26 3.84 14.58
C LEU A 148 10.70 3.60 15.06
N CYS A 149 10.93 2.53 15.79
CA CYS A 149 12.25 2.19 16.33
C CYS A 149 13.10 1.35 15.36
N GLY A 150 12.55 0.94 14.22
CA GLY A 150 13.23 0.05 13.27
C GLY A 150 13.57 -1.31 13.89
N GLN A 151 12.68 -1.82 14.76
CA GLN A 151 12.89 -3.07 15.49
C GLN A 151 12.03 -4.20 14.90
N ASP A 152 12.58 -5.39 14.91
CA ASP A 152 11.93 -6.63 14.46
C ASP A 152 11.67 -7.52 15.68
N ARG A 153 10.68 -7.14 16.50
CA ARG A 153 10.38 -7.84 17.76
C ARG A 153 9.06 -8.61 17.73
N GLY A 154 8.22 -8.35 16.74
CA GLY A 154 6.88 -8.90 16.64
C GLY A 154 6.58 -9.42 15.24
N PRO A 155 5.33 -9.82 14.98
CA PRO A 155 4.91 -10.15 13.63
C PRO A 155 5.10 -8.94 12.73
N GLY A 156 5.70 -9.17 11.56
CA GLY A 156 5.97 -8.13 10.57
C GLY A 156 4.69 -7.50 9.98
N TYR A 157 3.51 -8.01 10.35
CA TYR A 157 2.24 -7.56 9.80
C TYR A 157 1.09 -7.57 10.83
N LEU A 158 0.03 -6.81 10.50
CA LEU A 158 -1.29 -6.85 11.15
C LEU A 158 -2.37 -6.94 10.08
N LEU A 159 -3.24 -7.93 10.20
CA LEU A 159 -4.39 -8.14 9.33
C LEU A 159 -5.68 -7.74 10.07
N PHE A 160 -6.40 -6.74 9.51
CA PHE A 160 -7.65 -6.22 10.06
C PHE A 160 -8.84 -6.69 9.24
N ARG A 161 -9.65 -7.58 9.81
CA ARG A 161 -10.91 -8.09 9.27
C ARG A 161 -12.05 -7.11 9.55
N VAL A 162 -12.00 -5.93 8.94
CA VAL A 162 -12.88 -4.79 9.25
C VAL A 162 -13.91 -4.50 8.16
N ALA A 163 -14.14 -5.42 7.24
CA ALA A 163 -15.05 -5.26 6.12
C ALA A 163 -16.48 -4.83 6.54
N GLN A 164 -16.95 -5.25 7.71
CA GLN A 164 -18.28 -4.95 8.25
C GLN A 164 -18.27 -3.78 9.26
N VAL A 165 -17.13 -3.10 9.45
CA VAL A 165 -16.98 -1.99 10.40
C VAL A 165 -17.14 -0.67 9.67
N GLU A 166 -18.37 -0.21 9.46
CA GLU A 166 -18.70 1.02 8.69
C GLU A 166 -17.85 2.25 9.05
N PRO A 167 -17.59 2.58 10.33
CA PRO A 167 -16.74 3.73 10.65
C PRO A 167 -15.33 3.62 10.08
N VAL A 168 -14.74 2.41 10.04
CA VAL A 168 -13.41 2.17 9.45
C VAL A 168 -13.48 2.31 7.94
N GLN A 169 -14.52 1.75 7.30
CA GLN A 169 -14.72 1.87 5.85
C GLN A 169 -14.83 3.34 5.43
N ASN A 170 -15.61 4.14 6.16
CA ASN A 170 -15.77 5.56 5.89
C ASN A 170 -14.46 6.34 6.07
N LEU A 171 -13.66 6.03 7.09
CA LEU A 171 -12.36 6.67 7.31
C LEU A 171 -11.38 6.36 6.17
N VAL A 172 -11.29 5.10 5.76
CA VAL A 172 -10.42 4.69 4.64
C VAL A 172 -10.85 5.35 3.34
N GLU A 173 -12.15 5.40 3.06
CA GLU A 173 -12.70 6.03 1.87
C GLU A 173 -12.40 7.54 1.82
N ASN A 174 -12.58 8.25 2.94
CA ASN A 174 -12.22 9.66 3.05
C ASN A 174 -10.72 9.89 2.83
N LEU A 175 -9.87 9.03 3.36
CA LEU A 175 -8.42 9.10 3.17
C LEU A 175 -8.04 8.88 1.71
N LEU A 176 -8.61 7.86 1.07
CA LEU A 176 -8.42 7.59 -0.37
C LEU A 176 -8.82 8.79 -1.22
N PHE A 177 -9.99 9.36 -0.95
CA PHE A 177 -10.50 10.53 -1.67
C PHE A 177 -9.55 11.74 -1.53
N ALA A 178 -9.04 12.00 -0.33
CA ALA A 178 -8.09 13.09 -0.09
C ALA A 178 -6.78 12.87 -0.86
N LEU A 179 -6.21 11.66 -0.81
CA LEU A 179 -4.92 11.35 -1.44
C LEU A 179 -5.03 11.28 -2.98
N LEU A 180 -6.13 10.76 -3.53
CA LEU A 180 -6.37 10.76 -4.98
C LEU A 180 -6.49 12.16 -5.56
N ARG A 181 -7.15 13.08 -4.86
CA ARG A 181 -7.24 14.50 -5.27
C ARG A 181 -5.88 15.19 -5.29
N GLU A 182 -5.04 14.97 -4.28
CA GLU A 182 -3.68 15.52 -4.26
C GLU A 182 -2.86 15.03 -5.46
N THR A 183 -2.94 13.75 -5.80
CA THR A 183 -2.23 13.14 -6.92
C THR A 183 -2.73 13.70 -8.26
N GLY A 184 -4.05 13.86 -8.42
CA GLY A 184 -4.68 14.42 -9.62
C GLY A 184 -4.30 15.88 -9.91
N HIS A 185 -4.18 16.71 -8.88
CA HIS A 185 -3.71 18.09 -9.03
C HIS A 185 -2.26 18.20 -9.49
N ARG A 186 -1.37 17.34 -8.99
CA ARG A 186 0.03 17.31 -9.41
C ARG A 186 0.21 16.86 -10.86
N GLN A 187 -0.53 15.86 -11.31
CA GLN A 187 -0.49 15.44 -12.72
C GLN A 187 -0.94 16.56 -13.66
N LYS A 188 -2.00 17.29 -13.31
CA LYS A 188 -2.45 18.46 -14.09
C LYS A 188 -1.41 19.60 -14.13
N ILE A 189 -0.78 19.91 -13.00
CA ILE A 189 0.26 20.94 -12.92
C ILE A 189 1.47 20.52 -13.76
N SER A 190 1.93 19.26 -13.68
CA SER A 190 3.03 18.75 -14.50
C SER A 190 2.72 18.80 -16.00
N GLN A 191 1.49 18.49 -16.41
CA GLN A 191 1.06 18.58 -17.80
C GLN A 191 1.01 20.02 -18.30
N MET A 192 0.59 20.98 -17.45
CA MET A 192 0.57 22.39 -17.79
C MET A 192 1.96 23.06 -17.81
N THR A 193 2.93 22.49 -17.09
CA THR A 193 4.31 23.02 -17.04
C THR A 193 5.18 22.47 -18.19
N MET A 194 4.75 21.38 -18.82
CA MET A 194 5.42 20.79 -19.99
C MET A 194 4.80 21.19 -21.35
N ALA A 195 3.76 21.98 -21.33
CA ALA A 195 3.13 22.56 -22.54
C ALA A 195 3.57 24.00 -22.74
#